data_c7a2de5d021f7e77a472c0de7b1aa0d8
#
_entry.id   c7a2de5d021f7e77a472c0de7b1aa0d8
#
_cell.length_a   1.000
_cell.length_b   1.000
_cell.length_c   1.000
_cell.angle_alpha   90.00
_cell.angle_beta   90.00
_cell.angle_gamma   90.00
#
_symmetry.space_group_name_H-M   'P 1'
#
loop_
_entity.id
_entity.type
_entity.pdbx_description
1 polymer ?
#
loop_
_entity_poly.entity_id
_entity_poly.type
_entity_poly.pdbx_seq_one_letter_code
_entity_poly.pdbx_strand_id
1 'polypeptide(L)'
;KEKNELNIDGKNLEWKDVSLYRGFKENLGLISFFGNTSSLGGKIKTPELTTQGMLRKAWRMVGKDIYLYKANTHGYANAGNEMYSEIIAWQIAHILNLHYVKYEIEKWNEVYCVRSKLFTSEETGYLTMTEYLNKQLGSRTKWRYGDVCNVLPRNFIDQLNDIMIFDFIIENKDRHFSNFGFLIDNNDGSLKSLAPI
;
A
#
# COMPACT_ATOMS: atom_id res chain seq x y z
N LYS A 1 -26.69 9.25 -0.85
CA LYS A 1 -25.73 8.51 -0.02
C LYS A 1 -26.44 7.28 0.49
N GLU A 2 -26.32 6.14 -0.22
CA GLU A 2 -26.80 4.86 0.28
C GLU A 2 -25.93 4.48 1.49
N LYS A 3 -26.58 4.24 2.63
CA LYS A 3 -25.95 3.60 3.78
C LYS A 3 -25.72 2.14 3.40
N ASN A 4 -24.54 1.82 2.89
CA ASN A 4 -24.14 0.44 2.74
C ASN A 4 -23.81 -0.12 4.13
N GLU A 5 -24.79 -0.69 4.78
CA GLU A 5 -24.63 -1.42 6.02
C GLU A 5 -23.99 -2.79 5.68
N LEU A 6 -22.76 -2.99 6.09
CA LEU A 6 -22.11 -4.29 6.04
C LEU A 6 -22.60 -5.13 7.23
N ASN A 7 -23.43 -6.13 6.96
CA ASN A 7 -23.85 -7.07 8.00
C ASN A 7 -22.86 -8.26 8.02
N ILE A 8 -22.05 -8.36 9.07
CA ILE A 8 -21.16 -9.48 9.28
C ILE A 8 -21.52 -10.15 10.61
N ASP A 9 -21.90 -11.41 10.58
CA ASP A 9 -22.31 -12.22 11.75
C ASP A 9 -23.43 -11.57 12.60
N GLY A 10 -24.44 -10.98 11.95
CA GLY A 10 -25.59 -10.36 12.63
C GLY A 10 -25.31 -9.02 13.29
N LYS A 11 -24.12 -8.42 13.07
CA LYS A 11 -23.81 -7.04 13.49
C LYS A 11 -23.75 -6.13 12.28
N ASN A 12 -24.53 -5.06 12.32
CA ASN A 12 -24.41 -3.97 11.37
C ASN A 12 -23.11 -3.22 11.66
N LEU A 13 -22.15 -3.29 10.73
CA LEU A 13 -20.91 -2.51 10.77
C LEU A 13 -21.07 -1.26 9.94
N GLU A 14 -20.70 -0.12 10.49
CA GLU A 14 -20.54 1.12 9.75
C GLU A 14 -19.10 1.21 9.20
N TRP A 15 -18.90 1.99 8.14
CA TRP A 15 -17.56 2.23 7.59
C TRP A 15 -16.56 2.74 8.62
N LYS A 16 -17.00 3.49 9.64
CA LYS A 16 -16.16 3.93 10.75
C LYS A 16 -15.57 2.78 11.57
N ASP A 17 -16.24 1.62 11.59
CA ASP A 17 -15.81 0.44 12.37
C ASP A 17 -14.72 -0.37 11.64
N VAL A 18 -14.56 -0.13 10.33
CA VAL A 18 -13.56 -0.80 9.48
C VAL A 18 -12.59 0.19 8.82
N SER A 19 -12.66 1.46 9.18
CA SER A 19 -11.79 2.49 8.64
C SER A 19 -10.34 2.32 9.11
N LEU A 20 -9.39 2.37 8.16
CA LEU A 20 -7.96 2.41 8.48
C LEU A 20 -7.58 3.65 9.31
N TYR A 21 -8.39 4.70 9.28
CA TYR A 21 -8.11 5.98 9.96
C TYR A 21 -8.67 6.06 11.37
N ARG A 22 -9.48 5.08 11.79
CA ARG A 22 -10.16 5.09 13.10
C ARG A 22 -10.12 3.69 13.71
N GLY A 23 -10.02 3.62 15.03
CA GLY A 23 -10.16 2.35 15.77
C GLY A 23 -8.94 1.44 15.73
N PHE A 24 -7.74 1.98 15.52
CA PHE A 24 -6.49 1.22 15.64
C PHE A 24 -6.38 0.55 17.00
N LYS A 25 -6.14 -0.77 16.99
CA LYS A 25 -5.83 -1.58 18.16
C LYS A 25 -4.44 -2.18 17.98
N GLU A 26 -3.45 -1.62 18.67
CA GLU A 26 -2.03 -2.03 18.56
C GLU A 26 -1.79 -3.55 18.70
N ASN A 27 -2.66 -4.25 19.42
CA ASN A 27 -2.56 -5.70 19.63
C ASN A 27 -2.60 -6.50 18.33
N LEU A 28 -3.31 -6.04 17.31
CA LEU A 28 -3.43 -6.74 16.03
C LEU A 28 -2.22 -6.53 15.15
N GLY A 29 -1.65 -5.32 15.19
CA GLY A 29 -0.37 -5.04 14.53
C GLY A 29 0.74 -5.93 15.11
N LEU A 30 0.80 -6.11 16.43
CA LEU A 30 1.76 -6.99 17.08
C LEU A 30 1.62 -8.44 16.62
N ILE A 31 0.41 -8.93 16.48
CA ILE A 31 0.16 -10.31 16.03
C ILE A 31 0.53 -10.48 14.55
N SER A 32 0.12 -9.54 13.71
CA SER A 32 0.43 -9.57 12.27
C SER A 32 1.95 -9.52 12.00
N PHE A 33 2.68 -8.76 12.83
CA PHE A 33 4.11 -8.54 12.64
C PHE A 33 5.00 -9.61 13.29
N PHE A 34 4.62 -10.09 14.48
CA PHE A 34 5.42 -11.03 15.27
C PHE A 34 4.89 -12.48 15.22
N GLY A 35 3.72 -12.72 14.63
CA GLY A 35 3.16 -14.07 14.49
C GLY A 35 2.63 -14.69 15.78
N ASN A 36 2.41 -13.91 16.82
CA ASN A 36 1.97 -14.42 18.10
C ASN A 36 0.43 -14.53 18.14
N THR A 37 -0.09 -15.70 17.77
CA THR A 37 -1.54 -15.96 17.64
C THR A 37 -2.21 -16.47 18.94
N SER A 38 -1.45 -16.68 20.01
CA SER A 38 -1.91 -17.38 21.22
C SER A 38 -2.97 -16.64 22.06
N SER A 39 -3.29 -15.38 21.75
CA SER A 39 -4.22 -14.55 22.52
C SER A 39 -5.51 -14.16 21.80
N LEU A 40 -5.75 -14.68 20.60
CA LEU A 40 -6.94 -14.34 19.81
C LEU A 40 -8.00 -15.44 19.85
N GLY A 41 -8.77 -15.47 20.90
CA GLY A 41 -10.09 -16.10 20.90
C GLY A 41 -11.10 -15.15 20.27
N GLY A 42 -11.27 -15.19 18.92
CA GLY A 42 -12.28 -14.40 18.26
C GLY A 42 -11.94 -14.03 16.81
N LYS A 43 -12.96 -13.77 15.99
CA LYS A 43 -12.82 -13.33 14.60
C LYS A 43 -12.18 -11.94 14.57
N ILE A 44 -11.02 -11.82 13.94
CA ILE A 44 -10.30 -10.56 13.81
C ILE A 44 -10.96 -9.73 12.69
N LYS A 45 -11.44 -8.54 13.03
CA LYS A 45 -12.16 -7.65 12.13
C LYS A 45 -11.52 -6.26 12.15
N THR A 46 -10.23 -6.14 11.81
CA THR A 46 -9.60 -4.83 11.74
C THR A 46 -8.73 -4.68 10.49
N PRO A 47 -8.69 -3.48 9.92
CA PRO A 47 -7.89 -3.17 8.73
C PRO A 47 -6.37 -3.35 8.96
N GLU A 48 -5.92 -3.41 10.19
CA GLU A 48 -4.52 -3.63 10.56
C GLU A 48 -3.95 -4.96 10.04
N LEU A 49 -4.82 -5.91 9.70
CA LEU A 49 -4.43 -7.23 9.19
C LEU A 49 -4.46 -7.34 7.66
N THR A 50 -5.00 -6.35 6.97
CA THR A 50 -5.12 -6.37 5.51
C THR A 50 -3.85 -5.87 4.85
N THR A 51 -2.80 -6.68 4.88
CA THR A 51 -1.59 -6.42 4.10
C THR A 51 -1.36 -7.56 3.12
N GLN A 52 -1.31 -7.23 1.82
CA GLN A 52 -0.93 -8.19 0.78
C GLN A 52 0.58 -8.40 0.76
N GLY A 53 1.02 -9.60 0.39
CA GLY A 53 2.43 -9.94 0.19
C GLY A 53 3.07 -10.74 1.32
N MET A 54 4.23 -11.34 1.04
CA MET A 54 4.91 -12.33 1.89
C MET A 54 5.70 -11.73 3.06
N LEU A 55 6.03 -10.44 3.04
CA LEU A 55 6.77 -9.77 4.11
C LEU A 55 5.87 -9.60 5.35
N ARG A 56 6.46 -9.73 6.54
CA ARG A 56 5.79 -9.34 7.78
C ARG A 56 5.53 -7.84 7.76
N LYS A 57 4.25 -7.47 7.78
CA LYS A 57 3.79 -6.08 7.68
C LYS A 57 2.76 -5.81 8.74
N ALA A 58 2.72 -4.58 9.24
CA ALA A 58 1.66 -4.11 10.11
C ALA A 58 1.45 -2.61 9.97
N TRP A 59 0.21 -2.19 10.06
CA TRP A 59 -0.13 -0.79 10.22
C TRP A 59 -0.02 -0.40 11.70
N ARG A 60 0.57 0.74 11.97
CA ARG A 60 0.65 1.32 13.33
C ARG A 60 0.31 2.79 13.31
N MET A 61 -0.41 3.22 14.35
CA MET A 61 -0.61 4.65 14.62
C MET A 61 0.49 5.13 15.56
N VAL A 62 1.25 6.14 15.14
CA VAL A 62 2.28 6.79 15.93
C VAL A 62 1.91 8.26 16.06
N GLY A 63 1.47 8.66 17.25
CA GLY A 63 0.87 9.96 17.45
C GLY A 63 -0.45 10.11 16.68
N LYS A 64 -0.47 10.97 15.66
CA LYS A 64 -1.62 11.20 14.77
C LYS A 64 -1.44 10.56 13.39
N ASP A 65 -0.27 10.02 13.13
CA ASP A 65 0.10 9.48 11.82
C ASP A 65 0.04 7.97 11.79
N ILE A 66 -0.35 7.44 10.65
CA ILE A 66 -0.42 6.00 10.39
C ILE A 66 0.78 5.60 9.54
N TYR A 67 1.48 4.56 9.95
CA TYR A 67 2.66 4.03 9.26
C TYR A 67 2.49 2.56 8.94
N LEU A 68 2.95 2.16 7.75
CA LEU A 68 3.17 0.77 7.40
C LEU A 68 4.58 0.37 7.84
N TYR A 69 4.65 -0.61 8.73
CA TYR A 69 5.89 -1.25 9.15
C TYR A 69 6.12 -2.51 8.33
N LYS A 70 7.35 -2.68 7.84
CA LYS A 70 7.79 -3.86 7.08
C LYS A 70 9.07 -4.40 7.73
N ALA A 71 9.10 -5.69 8.06
CA ALA A 71 10.30 -6.38 8.53
C ALA A 71 10.94 -7.17 7.40
N ASN A 72 12.23 -7.48 7.59
CA ASN A 72 12.94 -8.39 6.71
C ASN A 72 12.36 -9.82 6.77
N THR A 73 12.53 -10.55 5.68
CA THR A 73 12.24 -11.99 5.63
C THR A 73 13.39 -12.82 6.18
N HIS A 74 13.10 -14.10 6.47
CA HIS A 74 14.09 -15.10 6.79
C HIS A 74 13.95 -16.27 5.81
N GLY A 75 15.08 -16.81 5.32
CA GLY A 75 15.08 -18.04 4.55
C GLY A 75 14.95 -17.92 3.03
N TYR A 76 15.00 -16.72 2.46
CA TYR A 76 15.03 -16.48 1.01
C TYR A 76 16.34 -15.85 0.56
N ALA A 77 16.65 -15.90 -0.75
CA ALA A 77 17.92 -15.48 -1.32
C ALA A 77 18.35 -14.03 -0.98
N ASN A 78 17.39 -13.11 -0.80
CA ASN A 78 17.64 -11.73 -0.41
C ASN A 78 17.22 -11.42 1.04
N ALA A 79 17.01 -12.47 1.84
CA ALA A 79 16.55 -12.31 3.22
C ALA A 79 17.49 -11.43 4.03
N GLY A 80 16.92 -10.43 4.71
CA GLY A 80 17.67 -9.51 5.56
C GLY A 80 18.07 -8.19 4.87
N ASN A 81 17.98 -8.08 3.56
CA ASN A 81 18.38 -6.87 2.82
C ASN A 81 17.20 -6.01 2.34
N GLU A 82 15.97 -6.46 2.51
CA GLU A 82 14.79 -5.77 1.99
C GLU A 82 14.66 -4.35 2.55
N MET A 83 14.97 -4.15 3.83
CA MET A 83 14.99 -2.81 4.43
C MET A 83 15.93 -1.85 3.70
N TYR A 84 17.13 -2.31 3.40
CA TYR A 84 18.13 -1.47 2.73
C TYR A 84 17.74 -1.17 1.30
N SER A 85 17.11 -2.12 0.61
CA SER A 85 16.57 -1.90 -0.73
C SER A 85 15.50 -0.80 -0.74
N GLU A 86 14.56 -0.81 0.22
CA GLU A 86 13.54 0.24 0.36
C GLU A 86 14.19 1.61 0.65
N ILE A 87 15.21 1.66 1.53
CA ILE A 87 15.90 2.90 1.88
C ILE A 87 16.67 3.45 0.67
N ILE A 88 17.39 2.61 -0.07
CA ILE A 88 18.14 3.04 -1.26
C ILE A 88 17.19 3.49 -2.35
N ALA A 89 16.11 2.74 -2.58
CA ALA A 89 15.13 3.08 -3.61
C ALA A 89 14.51 4.48 -3.38
N TRP A 90 14.02 4.79 -2.17
CA TRP A 90 13.45 6.11 -1.93
C TRP A 90 14.49 7.25 -2.04
N GLN A 91 15.76 7.01 -1.66
CA GLN A 91 16.83 8.00 -1.81
C GLN A 91 17.12 8.29 -3.29
N ILE A 92 17.13 7.25 -4.13
CA ILE A 92 17.27 7.42 -5.59
C ILE A 92 16.07 8.18 -6.15
N ALA A 93 14.83 7.81 -5.76
CA ALA A 93 13.63 8.52 -6.16
C ALA A 93 13.65 10.01 -5.75
N HIS A 94 14.16 10.32 -4.56
CA HIS A 94 14.37 11.68 -4.09
C HIS A 94 15.37 12.45 -4.96
N ILE A 95 16.52 11.86 -5.28
CA ILE A 95 17.53 12.47 -6.15
C ILE A 95 16.97 12.75 -7.55
N LEU A 96 16.14 11.84 -8.07
CA LEU A 96 15.48 11.98 -9.37
C LEU A 96 14.26 12.90 -9.32
N ASN A 97 13.95 13.50 -8.17
CA ASN A 97 12.77 14.36 -7.96
C ASN A 97 11.44 13.70 -8.35
N LEU A 98 11.30 12.41 -8.10
CA LEU A 98 10.07 11.67 -8.33
C LEU A 98 9.10 11.83 -7.17
N HIS A 99 7.83 11.47 -7.36
CA HIS A 99 6.85 11.37 -6.29
C HIS A 99 7.03 10.03 -5.57
N TYR A 100 7.64 10.02 -4.39
CA TYR A 100 8.08 8.82 -3.68
C TYR A 100 7.49 8.68 -2.27
N VAL A 101 7.48 7.46 -1.76
CA VAL A 101 7.24 7.16 -0.35
C VAL A 101 8.57 7.20 0.40
N LYS A 102 8.66 8.04 1.44
CA LYS A 102 9.84 8.07 2.33
C LYS A 102 9.82 6.88 3.27
N TYR A 103 10.91 6.14 3.31
CA TYR A 103 11.13 5.08 4.28
C TYR A 103 12.11 5.51 5.37
N GLU A 104 11.84 5.08 6.61
CA GLU A 104 12.68 5.32 7.78
C GLU A 104 12.98 4.00 8.47
N ILE A 105 14.22 3.83 8.95
CA ILE A 105 14.57 2.68 9.78
C ILE A 105 14.02 2.93 11.18
N GLU A 106 13.37 1.91 11.73
CA GLU A 106 12.79 1.94 13.07
C GLU A 106 13.10 0.61 13.78
N LYS A 107 13.04 0.63 15.10
CA LYS A 107 13.16 -0.58 15.92
C LYS A 107 11.85 -0.79 16.67
N TRP A 108 11.15 -1.88 16.34
CA TRP A 108 9.90 -2.23 17.01
C TRP A 108 10.06 -3.55 17.75
N ASN A 109 9.92 -3.51 19.10
CA ASN A 109 10.16 -4.65 19.97
C ASN A 109 11.44 -5.44 19.61
N GLU A 110 12.56 -4.73 19.60
CA GLU A 110 13.88 -5.27 19.29
C GLU A 110 14.09 -5.75 17.84
N VAL A 111 13.08 -5.67 16.96
CA VAL A 111 13.19 -6.03 15.54
C VAL A 111 13.40 -4.77 14.70
N TYR A 112 14.50 -4.73 13.94
CA TYR A 112 14.71 -3.69 12.95
C TYR A 112 13.72 -3.86 11.79
N CYS A 113 13.14 -2.76 11.36
CA CYS A 113 12.17 -2.69 10.28
C CYS A 113 12.27 -1.34 9.57
N VAL A 114 11.66 -1.22 8.43
CA VAL A 114 11.38 0.07 7.81
C VAL A 114 9.92 0.45 8.03
N ARG A 115 9.67 1.75 8.14
CA ARG A 115 8.32 2.29 8.14
C ARG A 115 8.15 3.34 7.06
N SER A 116 6.96 3.43 6.53
CA SER A 116 6.55 4.49 5.63
C SER A 116 5.21 5.07 6.07
N LYS A 117 5.05 6.38 5.94
CA LYS A 117 3.80 7.05 6.28
C LYS A 117 2.71 6.68 5.27
N LEU A 118 1.49 6.46 5.75
CA LEU A 118 0.33 6.28 4.90
C LEU A 118 0.11 7.54 4.05
N PHE A 119 0.01 7.37 2.74
CA PHE A 119 -0.16 8.46 1.77
C PHE A 119 -1.63 8.71 1.38
N THR A 120 -2.56 7.90 1.89
CA THR A 120 -3.99 8.10 1.71
C THR A 120 -4.62 8.80 2.92
N SER A 121 -5.85 9.27 2.77
CA SER A 121 -6.62 9.93 3.84
C SER A 121 -8.12 9.61 3.68
N GLU A 122 -8.97 10.10 4.58
CA GLU A 122 -10.43 10.00 4.41
C GLU A 122 -10.91 10.66 3.11
N GLU A 123 -10.18 11.66 2.60
CA GLU A 123 -10.51 12.42 1.39
C GLU A 123 -9.76 11.92 0.14
N THR A 124 -8.68 11.18 0.32
CA THR A 124 -7.83 10.71 -0.77
C THR A 124 -7.67 9.21 -0.71
N GLY A 125 -8.26 8.52 -1.66
CA GLY A 125 -8.19 7.07 -1.82
C GLY A 125 -7.03 6.62 -2.72
N TYR A 126 -6.89 5.31 -2.82
CA TYR A 126 -5.95 4.66 -3.72
C TYR A 126 -6.70 3.70 -4.64
N LEU A 127 -6.49 3.85 -5.94
CA LEU A 127 -7.02 2.99 -6.99
C LEU A 127 -5.85 2.32 -7.70
N THR A 128 -5.77 1.00 -7.65
CA THR A 128 -4.70 0.28 -8.35
C THR A 128 -4.81 0.46 -9.87
N MET A 129 -3.69 0.40 -10.58
CA MET A 129 -3.70 0.44 -12.04
C MET A 129 -4.49 -0.74 -12.62
N THR A 130 -4.48 -1.90 -11.97
CA THR A 130 -5.31 -3.06 -12.35
C THR A 130 -6.81 -2.71 -12.33
N GLU A 131 -7.29 -2.08 -11.26
CA GLU A 131 -8.70 -1.69 -11.14
C GLU A 131 -9.08 -0.64 -12.17
N TYR A 132 -8.19 0.34 -12.39
CA TYR A 132 -8.38 1.36 -13.42
C TYR A 132 -8.50 0.72 -14.82
N LEU A 133 -7.55 -0.15 -15.19
CA LEU A 133 -7.55 -0.82 -16.51
C LEU A 133 -8.75 -1.75 -16.70
N ASN A 134 -9.15 -2.47 -15.65
CA ASN A 134 -10.37 -3.29 -15.68
C ASN A 134 -11.61 -2.45 -15.98
N LYS A 135 -11.69 -1.25 -15.41
CA LYS A 135 -12.80 -0.32 -15.64
C LYS A 135 -12.80 0.24 -17.07
N GLN A 136 -11.61 0.52 -17.64
CA GLN A 136 -11.50 1.13 -18.96
C GLN A 136 -11.55 0.09 -20.12
N LEU A 137 -10.94 -1.08 -19.94
CA LEU A 137 -10.70 -2.05 -21.01
C LEU A 137 -11.42 -3.40 -20.80
N GLY A 138 -12.11 -3.54 -19.64
CA GLY A 138 -12.65 -4.83 -19.19
C GLY A 138 -11.56 -5.72 -18.57
N SER A 139 -11.99 -6.75 -17.84
CA SER A 139 -11.08 -7.68 -17.17
C SER A 139 -10.28 -8.49 -18.18
N ARG A 140 -8.97 -8.43 -18.07
CA ARG A 140 -8.00 -9.21 -18.86
C ARG A 140 -6.90 -9.74 -17.94
N THR A 141 -6.25 -10.80 -18.39
CA THR A 141 -5.12 -11.39 -17.66
C THR A 141 -3.81 -10.61 -17.85
N LYS A 142 -3.67 -9.87 -18.95
CA LYS A 142 -2.46 -9.08 -19.27
C LYS A 142 -2.81 -7.86 -20.12
N TRP A 143 -2.14 -6.75 -19.83
CA TRP A 143 -2.12 -5.55 -20.67
C TRP A 143 -0.68 -5.24 -21.08
N ARG A 144 -0.52 -4.64 -22.25
CA ARG A 144 0.75 -4.13 -22.74
C ARG A 144 0.85 -2.64 -22.45
N TYR A 145 2.05 -2.08 -22.45
CA TYR A 145 2.28 -0.65 -22.29
C TYR A 145 1.41 0.20 -23.24
N GLY A 146 1.32 -0.19 -24.52
CA GLY A 146 0.46 0.50 -25.47
C GLY A 146 -1.02 0.51 -25.10
N ASP A 147 -1.56 -0.58 -24.51
CA ASP A 147 -2.94 -0.62 -24.04
C ASP A 147 -3.16 0.40 -22.92
N VAL A 148 -2.19 0.51 -22.02
CA VAL A 148 -2.22 1.48 -20.92
C VAL A 148 -2.19 2.91 -21.45
N CYS A 149 -1.26 3.24 -22.34
CA CYS A 149 -1.13 4.57 -22.93
C CYS A 149 -2.38 5.02 -23.70
N ASN A 150 -3.13 4.07 -24.30
CA ASN A 150 -4.34 4.39 -25.04
C ASN A 150 -5.51 4.86 -24.16
N VAL A 151 -5.54 4.48 -22.89
CA VAL A 151 -6.63 4.80 -21.95
C VAL A 151 -6.19 5.75 -20.84
N LEU A 152 -4.90 5.93 -20.67
CA LEU A 152 -4.35 6.81 -19.64
C LEU A 152 -4.49 8.28 -20.09
N PRO A 153 -5.00 9.20 -19.24
CA PRO A 153 -4.96 10.62 -19.53
C PRO A 153 -3.51 11.08 -19.78
N ARG A 154 -3.34 11.94 -20.78
CA ARG A 154 -2.02 12.28 -21.32
C ARG A 154 -1.03 12.83 -20.28
N ASN A 155 -1.55 13.57 -19.30
CA ASN A 155 -0.76 14.13 -18.20
C ASN A 155 -0.17 13.07 -17.24
N PHE A 156 -0.63 11.82 -17.29
CA PHE A 156 -0.09 10.73 -16.46
C PHE A 156 0.90 9.83 -17.20
N ILE A 157 1.02 9.97 -18.54
CA ILE A 157 1.94 9.15 -19.32
C ILE A 157 3.39 9.44 -18.93
N ASP A 158 3.74 10.71 -18.72
CA ASP A 158 5.10 11.09 -18.30
C ASP A 158 5.42 10.52 -16.91
N GLN A 159 4.47 10.58 -15.95
CA GLN A 159 4.64 9.98 -14.64
C GLN A 159 4.78 8.44 -14.72
N LEU A 160 4.07 7.78 -15.63
CA LEU A 160 4.23 6.34 -15.88
C LEU A 160 5.62 6.03 -16.43
N ASN A 161 6.13 6.84 -17.36
CA ASN A 161 7.47 6.69 -17.91
C ASN A 161 8.53 6.86 -16.83
N ASP A 162 8.37 7.84 -15.94
CA ASP A 162 9.26 8.06 -14.81
C ASP A 162 9.31 6.82 -13.88
N ILE A 163 8.17 6.21 -13.59
CA ILE A 163 8.11 4.96 -12.82
C ILE A 163 8.87 3.85 -13.53
N MET A 164 8.70 3.70 -14.85
CA MET A 164 9.38 2.65 -15.62
C MET A 164 10.89 2.85 -15.65
N ILE A 165 11.35 4.10 -15.82
CA ILE A 165 12.77 4.46 -15.78
C ILE A 165 13.33 4.19 -14.38
N PHE A 166 12.62 4.59 -13.35
CA PHE A 166 13.01 4.33 -11.97
C PHE A 166 13.14 2.84 -11.68
N ASP A 167 12.14 2.04 -12.07
CA ASP A 167 12.17 0.57 -11.90
C ASP A 167 13.37 -0.06 -12.62
N PHE A 168 13.72 0.46 -13.80
CA PHE A 168 14.92 0.01 -14.52
C PHE A 168 16.21 0.35 -13.75
N ILE A 169 16.32 1.56 -13.20
CA ILE A 169 17.51 2.01 -12.45
C ILE A 169 17.72 1.18 -11.17
N ILE A 170 16.64 0.85 -10.45
CA ILE A 170 16.73 0.09 -9.20
C ILE A 170 16.61 -1.43 -9.40
N GLU A 171 16.57 -1.90 -10.65
CA GLU A 171 16.35 -3.30 -11.02
C GLU A 171 15.08 -3.92 -10.40
N ASN A 172 14.00 -3.15 -10.27
CA ASN A 172 12.73 -3.64 -9.75
C ASN A 172 12.05 -4.57 -10.76
N LYS A 173 12.04 -5.87 -10.46
CA LYS A 173 11.44 -6.92 -11.30
C LYS A 173 10.01 -7.27 -10.91
N ASP A 174 9.49 -6.68 -9.82
CA ASP A 174 8.18 -7.01 -9.25
C ASP A 174 7.12 -5.93 -9.55
N ARG A 175 7.37 -5.04 -10.52
CA ARG A 175 6.38 -4.04 -10.90
C ARG A 175 5.26 -4.68 -11.72
N HIS A 176 4.10 -4.79 -11.12
CA HIS A 176 2.88 -5.22 -11.79
C HIS A 176 1.74 -4.22 -11.51
N PHE A 177 0.67 -4.26 -12.30
CA PHE A 177 -0.40 -3.27 -12.27
C PHE A 177 -1.18 -3.18 -10.96
N SER A 178 -1.01 -4.13 -10.05
CA SER A 178 -1.67 -4.09 -8.74
C SER A 178 -0.82 -3.45 -7.64
N ASN A 179 0.48 -3.16 -7.89
CA ASN A 179 1.35 -2.55 -6.88
C ASN A 179 1.71 -1.08 -7.16
N PHE A 180 1.09 -0.47 -8.16
CA PHE A 180 1.06 0.97 -8.36
C PHE A 180 -0.32 1.41 -8.89
N GLY A 181 -0.63 2.70 -8.87
CA GLY A 181 -1.94 3.19 -9.27
C GLY A 181 -2.09 4.69 -9.02
N PHE A 182 -3.32 5.12 -8.81
CA PHE A 182 -3.68 6.52 -8.66
C PHE A 182 -4.06 6.87 -7.24
N LEU A 183 -3.76 8.10 -6.85
CA LEU A 183 -4.50 8.80 -5.83
C LEU A 183 -5.80 9.34 -6.44
N ILE A 184 -6.90 9.10 -5.77
CA ILE A 184 -8.24 9.53 -6.20
C ILE A 184 -8.90 10.41 -5.13
N ASP A 185 -9.79 11.27 -5.55
CA ASP A 185 -10.69 11.96 -4.64
C ASP A 185 -11.81 10.99 -4.21
N ASN A 186 -11.97 10.78 -2.89
CA ASN A 186 -13.01 9.88 -2.37
C ASN A 186 -14.42 10.44 -2.48
N ASN A 187 -14.58 11.74 -2.79
CA ASN A 187 -15.90 12.36 -2.92
C ASN A 187 -16.51 12.13 -4.30
N ASP A 188 -15.69 12.18 -5.36
CA ASP A 188 -16.17 12.09 -6.74
C ASP A 188 -15.47 11.02 -7.59
N GLY A 189 -14.41 10.38 -7.06
CA GLY A 189 -13.63 9.35 -7.74
C GLY A 189 -12.69 9.90 -8.83
N SER A 190 -12.45 11.22 -8.87
CA SER A 190 -11.54 11.82 -9.84
C SER A 190 -10.08 11.43 -9.58
N LEU A 191 -9.31 11.30 -10.67
CA LEU A 191 -7.87 11.00 -10.59
C LEU A 191 -7.11 12.27 -10.20
N LYS A 192 -6.30 12.20 -9.15
CA LYS A 192 -5.44 13.32 -8.68
C LYS A 192 -4.03 13.23 -9.26
N SER A 193 -3.35 12.12 -9.06
CA SER A 193 -1.98 11.86 -9.51
C SER A 193 -1.72 10.36 -9.54
N LEU A 194 -0.60 9.93 -10.12
CA LEU A 194 -0.08 8.61 -9.75
C LEU A 194 0.32 8.63 -8.27
N ALA A 195 0.08 7.51 -7.60
CA ALA A 195 0.47 7.34 -6.20
C ALA A 195 2.00 7.35 -6.07
N PRO A 196 2.55 7.77 -4.93
CA PRO A 196 3.99 7.75 -4.71
C PRO A 196 4.55 6.33 -4.80
N ILE A 197 5.76 6.21 -5.34
CA ILE A 197 6.52 4.95 -5.52
C ILE A 197 7.47 4.70 -4.36
#